data_be2668925a15f7f0d40ae236f2700bb8
#
_entry.id   be2668925a15f7f0d40ae236f2700bb8
#
_cell.length_a   1.000
_cell.length_b   1.000
_cell.length_c   1.000
_cell.angle_alpha   90.00
_cell.angle_beta   90.00
_cell.angle_gamma   90.00
#
_symmetry.space_group_name_H-M   'P 1'
#
loop_
_entity.id
_entity.type
_entity.pdbx_description
1 polymer ?
#
loop_
_entity_poly.entity_id
_entity_poly.type
_entity_poly.pdbx_seq_one_letter_code
_entity_poly.pdbx_strand_id
1 'polypeptide(L)'
;MLQPKRTKFRKMHKGRNRGLAQRGSKVSFGEFGLKATGRGRLTARQIEAARRAMTRHIKRGGKIWIRVFPDKPITNKPLEVRMGKGKGNVEYWVALIQPGKILYEMEGVSEEIAREAFALASAKLSAATTFVRRTVM
;
A
#
# COMPACT_ATOMS: atom_id res chain seq x y z
N MET A 1 3.35 13.62 1.37
CA MET A 1 3.08 12.17 1.32
C MET A 1 1.98 11.80 2.28
N LEU A 2 1.39 10.64 2.05
CA LEU A 2 0.28 10.18 2.86
C LEU A 2 0.70 9.95 4.32
N GLN A 3 -0.07 10.53 5.23
CA GLN A 3 0.08 10.28 6.67
C GLN A 3 -1.19 10.73 7.36
N PRO A 4 -1.52 10.17 8.54
CA PRO A 4 -2.70 10.60 9.27
C PRO A 4 -2.60 12.05 9.74
N LYS A 5 -3.71 12.77 9.66
CA LYS A 5 -3.78 14.14 10.19
C LYS A 5 -3.80 14.15 11.71
N ARG A 6 -4.49 13.19 12.30
CA ARG A 6 -4.60 13.02 13.74
C ARG A 6 -4.40 11.56 14.11
N THR A 7 -3.75 11.32 15.23
CA THR A 7 -3.55 9.98 15.74
C THR A 7 -3.95 9.91 17.21
N LYS A 8 -4.54 8.79 17.60
CA LYS A 8 -4.85 8.53 19.01
C LYS A 8 -3.55 8.36 19.82
N PHE A 9 -2.57 7.69 19.21
CA PHE A 9 -1.25 7.50 19.76
C PHE A 9 -0.22 7.95 18.75
N ARG A 10 0.77 8.70 19.22
CA ARG A 10 1.85 9.19 18.36
C ARG A 10 2.76 8.05 17.89
N LYS A 11 2.98 7.07 18.76
CA LYS A 11 3.84 5.92 18.48
C LYS A 11 3.07 4.65 18.77
N MET A 12 3.44 3.56 18.09
CA MET A 12 2.78 2.26 18.24
C MET A 12 3.79 1.15 18.44
N HIS A 13 3.37 0.10 19.13
CA HIS A 13 4.18 -1.11 19.25
C HIS A 13 4.31 -1.79 17.90
N LYS A 14 5.45 -2.46 17.69
CA LYS A 14 5.71 -3.16 16.43
C LYS A 14 4.65 -4.20 16.12
N GLY A 15 4.30 -5.04 17.10
CA GLY A 15 3.33 -6.09 16.90
C GLY A 15 3.78 -7.12 15.87
N ARG A 16 2.85 -8.01 15.51
CA ARG A 16 3.07 -9.01 14.46
C ARG A 16 1.99 -8.86 13.39
N ASN A 17 2.42 -8.94 12.14
CA ASN A 17 1.50 -8.91 11.01
C ASN A 17 1.01 -10.34 10.76
N ARG A 18 -0.24 -10.62 11.14
CA ARG A 18 -0.85 -11.96 11.05
C ARG A 18 -2.19 -11.90 10.34
N GLY A 19 -2.64 -13.07 9.90
CA GLY A 19 -3.97 -13.26 9.34
C GLY A 19 -4.04 -12.97 7.86
N LEU A 20 -5.23 -13.12 7.32
CA LEU A 20 -5.55 -12.82 5.92
C LEU A 20 -6.46 -11.59 5.88
N ALA A 21 -6.42 -10.88 4.78
CA ALA A 21 -7.29 -9.72 4.60
C ALA A 21 -8.74 -10.17 4.47
N GLN A 22 -9.61 -9.62 5.32
CA GLN A 22 -11.05 -9.85 5.27
C GLN A 22 -11.78 -8.63 4.73
N ARG A 23 -11.25 -7.44 4.99
CA ARG A 23 -11.74 -6.18 4.44
C ARG A 23 -10.81 -5.72 3.34
N GLY A 24 -11.38 -5.14 2.29
CA GLY A 24 -10.58 -4.66 1.17
C GLY A 24 -9.95 -5.78 0.36
N SER A 25 -10.58 -6.97 0.34
CA SER A 25 -10.10 -8.13 -0.40
C SER A 25 -10.77 -8.30 -1.76
N LYS A 26 -11.72 -7.44 -2.10
CA LYS A 26 -12.44 -7.48 -3.38
C LYS A 26 -12.34 -6.14 -4.08
N VAL A 27 -12.30 -6.18 -5.42
CA VAL A 27 -12.35 -4.97 -6.24
C VAL A 27 -13.74 -4.40 -6.13
N SER A 28 -13.87 -3.18 -5.62
CA SER A 28 -15.16 -2.55 -5.31
C SER A 28 -15.44 -1.30 -6.13
N PHE A 29 -14.43 -0.53 -6.50
CA PHE A 29 -14.59 0.75 -7.18
C PHE A 29 -14.29 0.69 -8.66
N GLY A 30 -13.30 -0.11 -9.07
CA GLY A 30 -12.85 -0.17 -10.46
C GLY A 30 -13.16 -1.50 -11.11
N GLU A 31 -12.59 -1.70 -12.30
CA GLU A 31 -12.72 -2.94 -13.06
C GLU A 31 -11.57 -3.91 -12.78
N PHE A 32 -10.40 -3.37 -12.45
CA PHE A 32 -9.18 -4.13 -12.24
C PHE A 32 -8.55 -3.74 -10.93
N GLY A 33 -7.78 -4.65 -10.34
CA GLY A 33 -7.11 -4.39 -9.08
C GLY A 33 -5.75 -5.04 -8.99
N LEU A 34 -4.92 -4.51 -8.10
CA LEU A 34 -3.64 -5.09 -7.72
C LEU A 34 -3.78 -5.63 -6.32
N LYS A 35 -3.70 -6.95 -6.20
CA LYS A 35 -3.94 -7.67 -4.96
C LYS A 35 -2.64 -8.16 -4.36
N ALA A 36 -2.45 -7.96 -3.06
CA ALA A 36 -1.27 -8.48 -2.36
C ALA A 36 -1.42 -10.00 -2.19
N THR A 37 -0.38 -10.72 -2.53
CA THR A 37 -0.30 -12.18 -2.32
C THR A 37 0.62 -12.53 -1.17
N GLY A 38 1.41 -11.58 -0.69
CA GLY A 38 2.31 -11.77 0.44
C GLY A 38 2.06 -10.77 1.54
N ARG A 39 2.70 -11.00 2.68
CA ARG A 39 2.69 -10.07 3.80
C ARG A 39 3.80 -9.04 3.65
N GLY A 40 3.59 -7.89 4.24
CA GLY A 40 4.62 -6.90 4.25
C GLY A 40 4.17 -5.57 4.80
N ARG A 41 5.02 -4.59 4.60
CA ARG A 41 4.74 -3.20 4.95
C ARG A 41 4.98 -2.36 3.72
N LEU A 42 4.05 -1.45 3.46
CA LEU A 42 4.22 -0.48 2.38
C LEU A 42 4.42 0.89 3.01
N THR A 43 5.54 1.51 2.72
CA THR A 43 5.80 2.87 3.19
C THR A 43 4.99 3.88 2.38
N ALA A 44 4.76 5.05 2.95
CA ALA A 44 4.08 6.13 2.24
C ALA A 44 4.79 6.46 0.91
N ARG A 45 6.12 6.38 0.91
CA ARG A 45 6.93 6.63 -0.30
C ARG A 45 6.70 5.57 -1.36
N GLN A 46 6.62 4.30 -0.97
CA GLN A 46 6.34 3.20 -1.92
C GLN A 46 4.96 3.36 -2.54
N ILE A 47 3.96 3.66 -1.72
CA ILE A 47 2.59 3.87 -2.18
C ILE A 47 2.55 5.00 -3.21
N GLU A 48 3.21 6.11 -2.93
CA GLU A 48 3.25 7.26 -3.83
C GLU A 48 4.04 6.93 -5.12
N ALA A 49 5.16 6.22 -5.01
CA ALA A 49 5.95 5.83 -6.17
C ALA A 49 5.15 4.93 -7.11
N ALA A 50 4.42 3.96 -6.56
CA ALA A 50 3.56 3.08 -7.35
C ALA A 50 2.44 3.86 -8.04
N ARG A 51 1.79 4.78 -7.31
CA ARG A 51 0.75 5.64 -7.87
C ARG A 51 1.26 6.45 -9.05
N ARG A 52 2.42 7.06 -8.89
CA ARG A 52 3.04 7.86 -9.96
C ARG A 52 3.38 7.02 -11.19
N ALA A 53 3.90 5.82 -10.97
CA ALA A 53 4.24 4.91 -12.07
C ALA A 53 3.00 4.54 -12.88
N MET A 54 1.90 4.21 -12.21
CA MET A 54 0.63 3.89 -12.86
C MET A 54 0.05 5.09 -13.60
N THR A 55 0.00 6.25 -12.95
CA THR A 55 -0.55 7.47 -13.53
C THR A 55 0.22 7.87 -14.79
N ARG A 56 1.54 7.75 -14.75
CA ARG A 56 2.40 8.06 -15.90
C ARG A 56 2.11 7.13 -17.07
N HIS A 57 1.86 5.87 -16.80
CA HIS A 57 1.62 4.88 -17.85
C HIS A 57 0.25 5.05 -18.51
N ILE A 58 -0.80 5.25 -17.73
CA ILE A 58 -2.15 5.44 -18.27
C ILE A 58 -2.41 6.85 -18.75
N LYS A 59 -1.52 7.77 -18.42
CA LYS A 59 -1.61 9.20 -18.77
C LYS A 59 -2.91 9.82 -18.27
N ARG A 60 -3.72 10.39 -19.17
CA ARG A 60 -4.98 11.04 -18.81
C ARG A 60 -6.20 10.12 -18.91
N GLY A 61 -6.01 8.88 -19.37
CA GLY A 61 -7.09 7.91 -19.47
C GLY A 61 -7.27 7.20 -18.13
N GLY A 62 -8.49 6.93 -17.79
CA GLY A 62 -8.80 6.10 -16.63
C GLY A 62 -8.71 6.79 -15.29
N LYS A 63 -9.03 6.01 -14.26
CA LYS A 63 -9.05 6.48 -12.88
C LYS A 63 -8.40 5.42 -11.99
N ILE A 64 -7.67 5.89 -10.98
CA ILE A 64 -6.96 5.02 -10.03
C ILE A 64 -7.46 5.32 -8.63
N TRP A 65 -7.73 4.26 -7.86
CA TRP A 65 -8.03 4.36 -6.43
C TRP A 65 -6.91 3.71 -5.64
N ILE A 66 -6.47 4.36 -4.57
CA ILE A 66 -5.55 3.80 -3.60
C ILE A 66 -6.40 3.23 -2.46
N ARG A 67 -6.30 1.92 -2.24
CA ARG A 67 -7.11 1.21 -1.25
C ARG A 67 -6.39 1.02 0.09
N VAL A 68 -5.15 1.48 0.22
CA VAL A 68 -4.37 1.35 1.44
C VAL A 68 -3.93 2.73 1.91
N PHE A 69 -3.78 2.87 3.23
CA PHE A 69 -3.32 4.11 3.83
C PHE A 69 -2.26 3.81 4.87
N PRO A 70 -1.14 4.55 4.88
CA PRO A 70 -0.06 4.31 5.84
C PRO A 70 -0.39 4.97 7.18
N ASP A 71 -1.00 4.21 8.06
CA ASP A 71 -1.47 4.71 9.36
C ASP A 71 -0.62 4.25 10.55
N LYS A 72 0.37 3.38 10.32
CA LYS A 72 1.26 2.90 11.38
C LYS A 72 2.57 3.68 11.39
N PRO A 73 2.91 4.35 12.49
CA PRO A 73 4.20 5.04 12.60
C PRO A 73 5.32 4.05 12.89
N ILE A 74 6.44 4.24 12.21
CA ILE A 74 7.67 3.48 12.44
C ILE A 74 8.69 4.40 13.08
N THR A 75 9.30 3.93 14.17
CA THR A 75 10.26 4.70 14.92
C THR A 75 11.63 4.07 14.79
N ASN A 76 12.66 4.91 14.69
CA ASN A 76 14.05 4.50 14.72
C ASN A 76 14.79 5.30 15.76
N LYS A 77 15.73 4.65 16.48
CA LYS A 77 16.67 5.34 17.33
C LYS A 77 17.96 5.55 16.55
N PRO A 78 18.62 6.71 16.72
CA PRO A 78 19.96 6.87 16.15
C PRO A 78 20.90 5.79 16.68
N LEU A 79 21.86 5.39 15.86
CA LEU A 79 22.84 4.36 16.24
C LEU A 79 23.60 4.72 17.53
N GLU A 80 23.76 6.00 17.80
CA GLU A 80 24.48 6.50 18.97
C GLU A 80 23.67 6.48 20.26
N VAL A 81 22.35 6.23 20.19
CA VAL A 81 21.49 6.22 21.35
C VAL A 81 21.43 4.82 21.94
N ARG A 82 21.66 4.73 23.26
CA ARG A 82 21.60 3.44 23.96
C ARG A 82 20.17 2.89 23.94
N MET A 83 20.07 1.58 23.82
CA MET A 83 18.81 0.89 23.92
C MET A 83 18.22 1.07 25.33
N GLY A 84 16.91 1.17 25.42
CA GLY A 84 16.21 1.27 26.71
C GLY A 84 15.87 2.67 27.18
N LYS A 85 16.31 3.72 26.48
CA LYS A 85 15.98 5.11 26.82
C LYS A 85 14.65 5.59 26.24
N GLY A 86 13.70 4.69 26.09
CA GLY A 86 12.42 5.03 25.49
C GLY A 86 12.41 4.83 23.97
N LYS A 87 11.28 5.05 23.36
CA LYS A 87 11.05 4.84 21.94
C LYS A 87 11.58 6.03 21.13
N GLY A 88 12.22 5.74 20.01
CA GLY A 88 12.72 6.77 19.11
C GLY A 88 11.63 7.63 18.49
N ASN A 89 12.03 8.64 17.73
CA ASN A 89 11.08 9.50 17.03
C ASN A 89 10.43 8.77 15.86
N VAL A 90 9.23 9.23 15.49
CA VAL A 90 8.54 8.72 14.30
C VAL A 90 9.32 9.16 13.06
N GLU A 91 9.82 8.19 12.28
CA GLU A 91 10.59 8.45 11.08
C GLU A 91 9.72 8.43 9.82
N TYR A 92 8.80 7.47 9.74
CA TYR A 92 7.96 7.33 8.56
C TYR A 92 6.71 6.52 8.92
N TRP A 93 5.78 6.50 7.97
CA TRP A 93 4.49 5.82 8.12
C TRP A 93 4.39 4.65 7.15
N VAL A 94 3.78 3.56 7.60
CA VAL A 94 3.58 2.38 6.77
C VAL A 94 2.16 1.86 6.88
N ALA A 95 1.72 1.13 5.85
CA ALA A 95 0.52 0.32 5.89
C ALA A 95 0.93 -1.14 6.08
N LEU A 96 0.31 -1.83 7.02
CA LEU A 96 0.51 -3.27 7.19
C LEU A 96 -0.34 -3.99 6.16
N ILE A 97 0.29 -4.89 5.40
CA ILE A 97 -0.37 -5.59 4.31
C ILE A 97 -0.49 -7.07 4.63
N GLN A 98 -1.71 -7.58 4.53
CA GLN A 98 -2.02 -9.00 4.68
C GLN A 98 -2.31 -9.59 3.30
N PRO A 99 -2.02 -10.89 3.09
CA PRO A 99 -2.37 -11.54 1.83
C PRO A 99 -3.87 -11.41 1.53
N GLY A 100 -4.20 -11.08 0.30
CA GLY A 100 -5.58 -10.87 -0.14
C GLY A 100 -6.03 -9.42 -0.19
N LYS A 101 -5.24 -8.50 0.34
CA LYS A 101 -5.60 -7.06 0.34
C LYS A 101 -5.50 -6.47 -1.05
N ILE A 102 -6.53 -5.75 -1.48
CA ILE A 102 -6.47 -4.95 -2.71
C ILE A 102 -5.74 -3.65 -2.38
N LEU A 103 -4.66 -3.40 -3.11
CA LEU A 103 -3.81 -2.23 -2.88
C LEU A 103 -4.26 -1.04 -3.74
N TYR A 104 -4.56 -1.30 -5.00
CA TYR A 104 -5.00 -0.29 -5.97
C TYR A 104 -6.11 -0.84 -6.83
N GLU A 105 -6.96 0.05 -7.34
CA GLU A 105 -7.97 -0.28 -8.34
C GLU A 105 -7.87 0.70 -9.49
N MET A 106 -8.32 0.25 -10.66
CA MET A 106 -8.23 1.04 -11.88
C MET A 106 -9.45 0.78 -12.76
N GLU A 107 -9.92 1.82 -13.43
CA GLU A 107 -10.97 1.69 -14.46
C GLU A 107 -10.73 2.68 -15.59
N GLY A 108 -11.49 2.50 -16.68
CA GLY A 108 -11.43 3.42 -17.81
C GLY A 108 -10.27 3.17 -18.76
N VAL A 109 -9.59 2.02 -18.63
CA VAL A 109 -8.51 1.60 -19.52
C VAL A 109 -8.72 0.15 -19.92
N SER A 110 -8.08 -0.27 -21.02
CA SER A 110 -8.13 -1.68 -21.42
C SER A 110 -7.38 -2.56 -20.41
N GLU A 111 -7.72 -3.85 -20.40
CA GLU A 111 -7.05 -4.79 -19.50
C GLU A 111 -5.54 -4.84 -19.75
N GLU A 112 -5.14 -4.78 -21.01
CA GLU A 112 -3.73 -4.80 -21.37
C GLU A 112 -2.96 -3.62 -20.77
N ILE A 113 -3.51 -2.42 -20.89
CA ILE A 113 -2.92 -1.22 -20.31
C ILE A 113 -2.91 -1.31 -18.78
N ALA A 114 -3.99 -1.82 -18.19
CA ALA A 114 -4.07 -2.00 -16.74
C ALA A 114 -3.01 -2.97 -16.23
N ARG A 115 -2.81 -4.10 -16.94
CA ARG A 115 -1.78 -5.08 -16.56
C ARG A 115 -0.39 -4.48 -16.62
N GLU A 116 -0.08 -3.70 -17.65
CA GLU A 116 1.20 -3.04 -17.79
C GLU A 116 1.42 -2.00 -16.68
N ALA A 117 0.40 -1.20 -16.39
CA ALA A 117 0.48 -0.18 -15.35
C ALA A 117 0.71 -0.81 -13.98
N PHE A 118 -0.02 -1.89 -13.66
CA PHE A 118 0.16 -2.59 -12.38
C PHE A 118 1.50 -3.31 -12.29
N ALA A 119 2.05 -3.79 -13.40
CA ALA A 119 3.39 -4.37 -13.42
C ALA A 119 4.44 -3.32 -13.04
N LEU A 120 4.31 -2.10 -13.57
CA LEU A 120 5.20 -1.00 -13.20
C LEU A 120 5.04 -0.61 -11.73
N ALA A 121 3.80 -0.57 -11.24
CA ALA A 121 3.53 -0.28 -9.84
C ALA A 121 4.11 -1.35 -8.92
N SER A 122 3.93 -2.61 -9.27
CA SER A 122 4.43 -3.75 -8.50
C SER A 122 5.95 -3.68 -8.28
N ALA A 123 6.68 -3.20 -9.28
CA ALA A 123 8.14 -3.05 -9.17
C ALA A 123 8.55 -2.01 -8.11
N LYS A 124 7.66 -1.12 -7.72
CA LYS A 124 7.92 -0.11 -6.69
C LYS A 124 7.50 -0.56 -5.28
N LEU A 125 6.83 -1.69 -5.18
CA LEU A 125 6.30 -2.19 -3.91
C LEU A 125 7.17 -3.32 -3.36
N SER A 126 7.19 -3.44 -2.03
CA SER A 126 7.96 -4.49 -1.36
C SER A 126 7.17 -5.79 -1.18
N ALA A 127 5.85 -5.74 -1.35
CA ALA A 127 5.00 -6.92 -1.21
C ALA A 127 4.76 -7.60 -2.56
N ALA A 128 4.63 -8.91 -2.56
CA ALA A 128 4.26 -9.65 -3.76
C ALA A 128 2.80 -9.37 -4.12
N THR A 129 2.52 -9.21 -5.41
CA THR A 129 1.19 -8.81 -5.89
C THR A 129 0.77 -9.63 -7.09
N THR A 130 -0.52 -9.61 -7.37
CA THR A 130 -1.09 -10.21 -8.58
C THR A 130 -2.19 -9.31 -9.13
N PHE A 131 -2.39 -9.39 -10.44
CA PHE A 131 -3.47 -8.68 -11.13
C PHE A 131 -4.78 -9.43 -10.93
N VAL A 132 -5.85 -8.69 -10.64
CA VAL A 132 -7.20 -9.29 -10.52
C VAL A 132 -8.22 -8.45 -11.27
N ARG A 133 -9.28 -9.11 -11.72
CA ARG A 133 -10.43 -8.46 -12.32
C ARG A 133 -11.57 -8.40 -11.31
N ARG A 134 -12.46 -7.46 -11.50
CA ARG A 134 -13.67 -7.38 -10.68
C ARG A 134 -14.53 -8.61 -10.95
N THR A 135 -14.95 -9.27 -9.88
CA THR A 135 -15.87 -10.39 -10.00
C THR A 135 -17.29 -9.86 -10.21
N VAL A 136 -17.90 -10.27 -11.30
CA VAL A 136 -19.31 -9.95 -11.57
C VAL A 136 -20.15 -11.15 -11.14
N MET A 137 -21.06 -10.91 -10.23
CA MET A 137 -22.01 -11.93 -9.81
C MET A 137 -23.41 -11.56 -10.28
#